data_0ad201bc86b35eaf408ab9fb9954fe16
#
_entry.id   0ad201bc86b35eaf408ab9fb9954fe16
#
_cell.length_a   1.000
_cell.length_b   1.000
_cell.length_c   1.000
_cell.angle_alpha   90.00
_cell.angle_beta   90.00
_cell.angle_gamma   90.00
#
_symmetry.space_group_name_H-M   'P 1'
#
loop_
_entity.id
_entity.type
_entity.pdbx_description
1 polymer ?
#
loop_
_entity_poly.entity_id
_entity_poly.type
_entity_poly.pdbx_seq_one_letter_code
_entity_poly.pdbx_strand_id
1 'polypeptide(L)'
;MRINDEVTILPSETKSRIKSIEFYDQQYESASKGSSITITLYDEVNVSRGDLIVKTSEKPHVAKELKAIVCWMDKTPLTPSSMFYIQHGVKQVKSKITSIDYKIKSTFDGKTEAATQLDMNDLGFINLKVAQPLHFDAYKENKENGVFILIDTKTNATSGVGFIQ
;
A
#
# COMPACT_ATOMS: atom_id res chain seq x y z
N MET A 1 8.07 -10.06 14.80
CA MET A 1 9.45 -10.44 14.45
C MET A 1 10.19 -10.87 15.71
N ARG A 2 11.14 -11.79 15.59
CA ARG A 2 11.97 -12.32 16.71
C ARG A 2 13.42 -12.33 16.29
N ILE A 3 14.33 -12.35 17.26
CA ILE A 3 15.77 -12.59 17.01
C ILE A 3 15.92 -13.94 16.28
N ASN A 4 16.83 -14.01 15.32
CA ASN A 4 17.09 -15.12 14.41
C ASN A 4 16.00 -15.40 13.34
N ASP A 5 14.90 -14.66 13.29
CA ASP A 5 13.97 -14.76 12.16
C ASP A 5 14.71 -14.48 10.84
N GLU A 6 14.50 -15.31 9.83
CA GLU A 6 14.96 -15.04 8.47
C GLU A 6 14.09 -13.95 7.83
N VAL A 7 14.75 -12.91 7.34
CA VAL A 7 14.09 -11.76 6.71
C VAL A 7 14.58 -11.53 5.29
N THR A 8 13.69 -10.95 4.51
CA THR A 8 13.98 -10.48 3.15
C THR A 8 13.75 -8.98 3.10
N ILE A 9 14.71 -8.25 2.56
CA ILE A 9 14.63 -6.81 2.32
C ILE A 9 14.05 -6.60 0.92
N LEU A 10 12.96 -5.87 0.80
CA LEU A 10 12.30 -5.56 -0.47
C LEU A 10 12.50 -4.08 -0.81
N PRO A 11 12.78 -3.72 -2.07
CA PRO A 11 12.67 -4.54 -3.29
C PRO A 11 13.95 -5.31 -3.68
N SER A 12 15.06 -5.18 -2.94
CA SER A 12 16.35 -5.79 -3.33
C SER A 12 16.34 -7.33 -3.30
N GLU A 13 15.37 -7.93 -2.59
CA GLU A 13 15.26 -9.36 -2.30
C GLU A 13 16.47 -9.94 -1.53
N THR A 14 17.29 -9.08 -0.94
CA THR A 14 18.42 -9.49 -0.12
C THR A 14 17.92 -10.16 1.15
N LYS A 15 18.46 -11.32 1.48
CA LYS A 15 18.12 -12.09 2.67
C LYS A 15 19.14 -11.86 3.76
N SER A 16 18.66 -11.86 5.00
CA SER A 16 19.47 -11.84 6.20
C SER A 16 18.71 -12.44 7.38
N ARG A 17 19.25 -12.31 8.60
CA ARG A 17 18.59 -12.69 9.85
C ARG A 17 18.65 -11.54 10.84
N ILE A 18 17.63 -11.47 11.70
CA ILE A 18 17.60 -10.48 12.77
C ILE A 18 18.63 -10.86 13.84
N LYS A 19 19.58 -9.96 14.09
CA LYS A 19 20.63 -10.10 15.11
C LYS A 19 20.18 -9.54 16.45
N SER A 20 19.61 -8.30 16.46
CA SER A 20 19.07 -7.69 17.67
C SER A 20 17.80 -6.91 17.35
N ILE A 21 16.94 -6.75 18.35
CA ILE A 21 15.77 -5.89 18.35
C ILE A 21 15.90 -4.96 19.54
N GLU A 22 15.85 -3.66 19.30
CA GLU A 22 16.05 -2.64 20.32
C GLU A 22 14.90 -1.64 20.31
N PHE A 23 14.47 -1.22 21.48
CA PHE A 23 13.51 -0.15 21.67
C PHE A 23 14.04 0.79 22.76
N TYR A 24 14.36 2.02 22.39
CA TYR A 24 15.26 2.88 23.14
C TYR A 24 16.58 2.11 23.44
N ASP A 25 17.13 2.21 24.63
CA ASP A 25 18.40 1.57 25.02
C ASP A 25 18.21 0.15 25.58
N GLN A 26 17.07 -0.51 25.31
CA GLN A 26 16.78 -1.86 25.82
C GLN A 26 16.65 -2.87 24.67
N GLN A 27 17.20 -4.05 24.89
CA GLN A 27 17.10 -5.18 23.96
C GLN A 27 15.89 -6.06 24.27
N TYR A 28 15.26 -6.56 23.22
CA TYR A 28 14.07 -7.42 23.29
C TYR A 28 14.27 -8.67 22.42
N GLU A 29 13.72 -9.78 22.85
CA GLU A 29 13.75 -11.02 22.07
C GLU A 29 12.75 -10.99 20.88
N SER A 30 11.71 -10.18 20.97
CA SER A 30 10.68 -10.07 19.96
C SER A 30 10.03 -8.70 19.95
N ALA A 31 9.46 -8.32 18.79
CA ALA A 31 8.64 -7.12 18.64
C ALA A 31 7.29 -7.48 18.03
N SER A 32 6.25 -6.82 18.54
CA SER A 32 4.87 -6.91 18.09
C SER A 32 4.53 -5.84 17.05
N LYS A 33 3.37 -5.98 16.41
CA LYS A 33 2.82 -4.96 15.51
C LYS A 33 2.61 -3.63 16.27
N GLY A 34 2.93 -2.53 15.60
CA GLY A 34 2.79 -1.17 16.13
C GLY A 34 3.98 -0.66 16.96
N SER A 35 4.99 -1.48 17.20
CA SER A 35 6.22 -1.05 17.91
C SER A 35 7.18 -0.37 16.95
N SER A 36 7.66 0.83 17.31
CA SER A 36 8.81 1.47 16.65
C SER A 36 10.09 0.89 17.23
N ILE A 37 10.84 0.16 16.43
CA ILE A 37 12.01 -0.59 16.88
C ILE A 37 13.22 -0.30 16.00
N THR A 38 14.40 -0.48 16.56
CA THR A 38 15.66 -0.60 15.81
C THR A 38 15.98 -2.08 15.65
N ILE A 39 16.32 -2.48 14.44
CA ILE A 39 16.73 -3.84 14.11
C ILE A 39 18.15 -3.81 13.59
N THR A 40 19.00 -4.70 14.10
CA THR A 40 20.28 -5.01 13.46
C THR A 40 20.20 -6.37 12.77
N LEU A 41 20.93 -6.51 11.69
CA LEU A 41 20.99 -7.75 10.90
C LEU A 41 22.35 -8.41 11.07
N TYR A 42 22.43 -9.74 10.84
CA TYR A 42 23.70 -10.46 10.89
C TYR A 42 24.62 -10.08 9.73
N ASP A 43 24.03 -9.80 8.56
CA ASP A 43 24.78 -9.44 7.36
C ASP A 43 24.78 -7.91 7.19
N GLU A 44 25.86 -7.39 6.62
CA GLU A 44 25.92 -5.98 6.21
C GLU A 44 25.15 -5.79 4.91
N VAL A 45 23.94 -5.23 5.02
CA VAL A 45 23.03 -5.01 3.92
C VAL A 45 22.58 -3.55 3.84
N ASN A 46 22.44 -3.05 2.62
CA ASN A 46 21.93 -1.70 2.39
C ASN A 46 20.40 -1.71 2.52
N VAL A 47 19.89 -0.96 3.48
CA VAL A 47 18.45 -0.73 3.68
C VAL A 47 18.19 0.76 3.60
N SER A 48 17.26 1.16 2.74
CA SER A 48 16.89 2.55 2.53
C SER A 48 15.48 2.84 3.05
N ARG A 49 15.20 4.12 3.30
CA ARG A 49 13.85 4.55 3.67
C ARG A 49 12.84 4.14 2.59
N GLY A 50 11.82 3.39 2.98
CA GLY A 50 10.79 2.86 2.09
C GLY A 50 11.00 1.41 1.71
N ASP A 51 12.11 0.81 2.08
CA ASP A 51 12.28 -0.63 1.97
C ASP A 51 11.44 -1.35 3.03
N LEU A 52 11.00 -2.55 2.69
CA LEU A 52 10.26 -3.41 3.60
C LEU A 52 11.17 -4.54 4.07
N ILE A 53 11.24 -4.72 5.38
CA ILE A 53 11.86 -5.91 5.98
C ILE A 53 10.72 -6.85 6.36
N VAL A 54 10.63 -7.98 5.65
CA VAL A 54 9.56 -8.96 5.83
C VAL A 54 10.14 -10.30 6.23
N LYS A 55 9.38 -11.13 6.95
CA LYS A 55 9.78 -12.52 7.11
C LYS A 55 9.83 -13.20 5.76
N THR A 56 10.86 -14.00 5.52
CA THR A 56 11.06 -14.68 4.23
C THR A 56 9.88 -15.58 3.86
N SER A 57 9.15 -16.10 4.85
CA SER A 57 7.94 -16.91 4.68
C SER A 57 6.65 -16.11 4.45
N GLU A 58 6.66 -14.80 4.67
CA GLU A 58 5.47 -13.94 4.69
C GLU A 58 5.70 -12.73 3.76
N LYS A 59 5.93 -12.99 2.46
CA LYS A 59 6.16 -11.92 1.48
C LYS A 59 4.82 -11.32 1.03
N PRO A 60 4.73 -9.97 0.91
CA PRO A 60 3.58 -9.29 0.34
C PRO A 60 3.45 -9.59 -1.16
N HIS A 61 2.29 -9.30 -1.73
CA HIS A 61 2.08 -9.33 -3.17
C HIS A 61 2.92 -8.25 -3.87
N VAL A 62 3.34 -8.52 -5.10
CA VAL A 62 4.11 -7.57 -5.93
C VAL A 62 3.43 -7.46 -7.28
N ALA A 63 2.93 -6.28 -7.62
CA ALA A 63 2.31 -6.05 -8.92
C ALA A 63 2.42 -4.59 -9.37
N LYS A 64 2.19 -4.39 -10.68
CA LYS A 64 1.98 -3.08 -11.31
C LYS A 64 0.51 -2.79 -11.60
N GLU A 65 -0.34 -3.77 -11.52
CA GLU A 65 -1.77 -3.65 -11.73
C GLU A 65 -2.48 -3.94 -10.41
N LEU A 66 -3.29 -3.01 -9.97
CA LEU A 66 -3.98 -3.06 -8.70
C LEU A 66 -5.48 -2.98 -8.92
N LYS A 67 -6.22 -3.66 -8.07
CA LYS A 67 -7.67 -3.56 -7.94
C LYS A 67 -7.98 -2.95 -6.59
N ALA A 68 -8.85 -1.96 -6.54
CA ALA A 68 -9.15 -1.28 -5.30
C ALA A 68 -10.59 -0.76 -5.26
N ILE A 69 -11.14 -0.70 -4.04
CA ILE A 69 -12.28 0.15 -3.77
C ILE A 69 -11.74 1.54 -3.43
N VAL A 70 -12.21 2.56 -4.13
CA VAL A 70 -11.79 3.95 -3.90
C VAL A 70 -12.96 4.78 -3.37
N CYS A 71 -12.70 5.55 -2.32
CA CYS A 71 -13.53 6.67 -1.91
C CYS A 71 -13.02 7.91 -2.63
N TRP A 72 -13.82 8.47 -3.52
CA TRP A 72 -13.45 9.65 -4.29
C TRP A 72 -13.84 10.93 -3.55
N MET A 73 -12.91 11.87 -3.42
CA MET A 73 -13.09 13.07 -2.58
C MET A 73 -12.95 14.38 -3.37
N ASP A 74 -12.51 14.31 -4.64
CA ASP A 74 -12.34 15.50 -5.48
C ASP A 74 -13.66 15.93 -6.13
N LYS A 75 -13.80 17.25 -6.38
CA LYS A 75 -14.92 17.82 -7.11
C LYS A 75 -14.93 17.42 -8.59
N THR A 76 -13.75 17.22 -9.17
CA THR A 76 -13.59 16.74 -10.54
C THR A 76 -13.82 15.24 -10.55
N PRO A 77 -14.75 14.70 -11.37
CA PRO A 77 -15.02 13.27 -11.41
C PRO A 77 -13.78 12.44 -11.77
N LEU A 78 -13.62 11.29 -11.13
CA LEU A 78 -12.64 10.30 -11.52
C LEU A 78 -13.13 9.59 -12.79
N THR A 79 -12.28 9.54 -13.80
CA THR A 79 -12.60 8.87 -15.08
C THR A 79 -11.46 7.90 -15.46
N PRO A 80 -11.73 6.92 -16.32
CA PRO A 80 -10.68 6.12 -16.94
C PRO A 80 -9.66 7.02 -17.66
N SER A 81 -8.41 6.58 -17.68
CA SER A 81 -7.24 7.32 -18.19
C SER A 81 -6.75 8.49 -17.33
N SER A 82 -7.45 8.87 -16.27
CA SER A 82 -6.96 9.85 -15.30
C SER A 82 -5.63 9.40 -14.66
N MET A 83 -4.75 10.36 -14.43
CA MET A 83 -3.41 10.11 -13.87
C MET A 83 -3.25 10.79 -12.51
N PHE A 84 -2.74 10.03 -11.56
CA PHE A 84 -2.48 10.47 -10.19
C PHE A 84 -1.11 9.98 -9.73
N TYR A 85 -0.58 10.58 -8.68
CA TYR A 85 0.37 9.86 -7.85
C TYR A 85 -0.42 8.98 -6.89
N ILE A 86 0.01 7.73 -6.75
CA ILE A 86 -0.41 6.86 -5.65
C ILE A 86 0.67 6.95 -4.58
N GLN A 87 0.27 7.25 -3.35
CA GLN A 87 1.14 7.12 -2.20
C GLN A 87 0.70 5.91 -1.38
N HIS A 88 1.59 4.94 -1.29
CA HIS A 88 1.43 3.70 -0.55
C HIS A 88 2.56 3.61 0.47
N GLY A 89 2.20 3.71 1.75
CA GLY A 89 3.20 3.92 2.80
C GLY A 89 4.04 5.16 2.52
N VAL A 90 5.36 4.98 2.43
CA VAL A 90 6.30 6.08 2.12
C VAL A 90 6.64 6.19 0.63
N LYS A 91 6.19 5.24 -0.20
CA LYS A 91 6.44 5.24 -1.65
C LYS A 91 5.38 6.06 -2.38
N GLN A 92 5.84 6.95 -3.26
CA GLN A 92 4.99 7.69 -4.18
C GLN A 92 5.35 7.32 -5.62
N VAL A 93 4.37 6.83 -6.38
CA VAL A 93 4.56 6.42 -7.78
C VAL A 93 3.44 6.97 -8.67
N LYS A 94 3.75 7.22 -9.94
CA LYS A 94 2.73 7.59 -10.93
C LYS A 94 1.80 6.43 -11.18
N SER A 95 0.51 6.72 -11.30
CA SER A 95 -0.53 5.75 -11.61
C SER A 95 -1.48 6.27 -12.69
N LYS A 96 -2.14 5.34 -13.36
CA LYS A 96 -3.20 5.60 -14.33
C LYS A 96 -4.39 4.72 -14.01
N ILE A 97 -5.57 5.30 -13.95
CA ILE A 97 -6.82 4.56 -13.83
C ILE A 97 -7.10 3.86 -15.16
N THR A 98 -7.26 2.55 -15.15
CA THR A 98 -7.51 1.77 -16.37
C THR A 98 -8.97 1.54 -16.62
N SER A 99 -9.75 1.25 -15.58
CA SER A 99 -11.22 1.15 -15.66
C SER A 99 -11.87 1.47 -14.33
N ILE A 100 -13.17 1.74 -14.40
CA ILE A 100 -14.10 1.79 -13.27
C ILE A 100 -15.13 0.72 -13.57
N ASP A 101 -15.23 -0.28 -12.71
CA ASP A 101 -16.10 -1.44 -12.98
C ASP A 101 -17.53 -1.20 -12.47
N TYR A 102 -17.64 -0.62 -11.28
CA TYR A 102 -18.91 -0.26 -10.66
C TYR A 102 -18.73 0.73 -9.52
N LYS A 103 -19.80 1.36 -9.11
CA LYS A 103 -19.88 2.08 -7.85
C LYS A 103 -20.81 1.40 -6.85
N ILE A 104 -20.56 1.59 -5.57
CA ILE A 104 -21.36 1.07 -4.46
C ILE A 104 -22.45 2.10 -4.17
N LYS A 105 -23.71 1.65 -4.13
CA LYS A 105 -24.83 2.54 -3.84
C LYS A 105 -24.78 3.05 -2.39
N SER A 106 -25.13 4.30 -2.20
CA SER A 106 -25.17 4.96 -0.88
C SER A 106 -26.25 4.42 0.07
N THR A 107 -27.07 3.49 -0.38
CA THR A 107 -28.10 2.82 0.42
C THR A 107 -27.55 1.88 1.48
N PHE A 108 -26.24 1.66 1.52
CA PHE A 108 -25.53 0.76 2.46
C PHE A 108 -26.04 -0.69 2.48
N ASP A 109 -26.78 -1.10 1.47
CA ASP A 109 -27.29 -2.48 1.30
C ASP A 109 -26.33 -3.37 0.48
N GLY A 110 -25.13 -2.88 0.20
CA GLY A 110 -24.11 -3.57 -0.59
C GLY A 110 -24.42 -3.67 -2.09
N LYS A 111 -25.48 -3.03 -2.56
CA LYS A 111 -25.79 -3.02 -3.99
C LYS A 111 -24.80 -2.18 -4.77
N THR A 112 -24.51 -2.63 -5.98
CA THR A 112 -23.62 -1.95 -6.93
C THR A 112 -24.39 -1.50 -8.16
N GLU A 113 -23.84 -0.54 -8.88
CA GLU A 113 -24.34 -0.12 -10.19
C GLU A 113 -23.18 0.13 -11.14
N ALA A 114 -23.37 -0.14 -12.43
CA ALA A 114 -22.36 0.15 -13.43
C ALA A 114 -22.05 1.65 -13.45
N ALA A 115 -20.78 1.97 -13.53
CA ALA A 115 -20.32 3.36 -13.53
C ALA A 115 -19.18 3.56 -14.52
N THR A 116 -19.19 4.69 -15.21
CA THR A 116 -18.09 5.11 -16.09
C THR A 116 -17.23 6.20 -15.46
N GLN A 117 -17.67 6.75 -14.32
CA GLN A 117 -16.95 7.74 -13.51
C GLN A 117 -17.37 7.61 -12.04
N LEU A 118 -16.57 8.18 -11.16
CA LEU A 118 -16.92 8.39 -9.75
C LEU A 118 -17.00 9.89 -9.48
N ASP A 119 -18.13 10.34 -8.97
CA ASP A 119 -18.33 11.70 -8.50
C ASP A 119 -17.88 11.84 -7.04
N MET A 120 -17.77 13.06 -6.54
CA MET A 120 -17.35 13.33 -5.15
C MET A 120 -18.24 12.57 -4.16
N ASN A 121 -17.61 11.88 -3.22
CA ASN A 121 -18.19 10.98 -2.21
C ASN A 121 -18.69 9.62 -2.76
N ASP A 122 -18.46 9.31 -4.02
CA ASP A 122 -18.70 7.96 -4.50
C ASP A 122 -17.66 6.97 -3.98
N LEU A 123 -18.12 5.76 -3.71
CA LEU A 123 -17.31 4.57 -3.50
C LEU A 123 -17.38 3.69 -4.74
N GLY A 124 -16.26 3.37 -5.35
CA GLY A 124 -16.25 2.56 -6.56
C GLY A 124 -15.08 1.59 -6.65
N PHE A 125 -15.30 0.51 -7.37
CA PHE A 125 -14.27 -0.47 -7.69
C PHE A 125 -13.54 -0.05 -8.97
N ILE A 126 -12.24 0.10 -8.86
CA ILE A 126 -11.39 0.55 -9.96
C ILE A 126 -10.24 -0.41 -10.21
N ASN A 127 -9.77 -0.41 -11.44
CA ASN A 127 -8.50 -0.99 -11.82
C ASN A 127 -7.52 0.14 -12.14
N LEU A 128 -6.28 -0.01 -11.70
CA LEU A 128 -5.23 0.99 -11.95
C LEU A 128 -3.89 0.34 -12.21
N LYS A 129 -3.05 1.03 -12.95
CA LYS A 129 -1.68 0.62 -13.26
C LYS A 129 -0.70 1.63 -12.71
N VAL A 130 0.35 1.15 -12.06
CA VAL A 130 1.43 1.96 -11.48
C VAL A 130 2.71 1.87 -12.30
N ALA A 131 3.49 2.95 -12.31
CA ALA A 131 4.73 3.02 -13.08
C ALA A 131 5.82 2.05 -12.57
N GLN A 132 5.83 1.79 -11.27
CA GLN A 132 6.77 0.87 -10.62
C GLN A 132 5.99 -0.16 -9.77
N PRO A 133 6.49 -1.40 -9.63
CA PRO A 133 5.85 -2.39 -8.79
C PRO A 133 5.69 -1.91 -7.34
N LEU A 134 4.55 -2.19 -6.75
CA LEU A 134 4.29 -1.99 -5.33
C LEU A 134 4.27 -3.34 -4.61
N HIS A 135 4.72 -3.33 -3.36
CA HIS A 135 4.65 -4.46 -2.45
C HIS A 135 3.47 -4.20 -1.50
N PHE A 136 2.40 -4.94 -1.64
CA PHE A 136 1.16 -4.67 -0.93
C PHE A 136 0.49 -5.96 -0.45
N ASP A 137 -0.43 -5.82 0.48
CA ASP A 137 -1.36 -6.87 0.91
C ASP A 137 -2.79 -6.45 0.57
N ALA A 138 -3.71 -7.41 0.52
CA ALA A 138 -5.13 -7.07 0.46
C ALA A 138 -5.53 -6.35 1.77
N TYR A 139 -6.38 -5.32 1.67
CA TYR A 139 -6.80 -4.52 2.83
C TYR A 139 -7.42 -5.38 3.95
N LYS A 140 -8.11 -6.46 3.59
CA LYS A 140 -8.70 -7.40 4.55
C LYS A 140 -7.66 -8.14 5.39
N GLU A 141 -6.49 -8.40 4.82
CA GLU A 141 -5.40 -9.13 5.46
C GLU A 141 -4.52 -8.20 6.28
N ASN A 142 -4.14 -7.08 5.70
CA ASN A 142 -3.28 -6.09 6.35
C ASN A 142 -3.72 -4.66 5.99
N LYS A 143 -4.46 -4.03 6.91
CA LYS A 143 -5.01 -2.69 6.69
C LYS A 143 -3.95 -1.63 6.42
N GLU A 144 -2.77 -1.74 7.02
CA GLU A 144 -1.70 -0.74 6.87
C GLU A 144 -1.01 -0.84 5.51
N ASN A 145 -0.79 -2.07 5.01
CA ASN A 145 -0.15 -2.32 3.72
C ASN A 145 -1.18 -2.50 2.57
N GLY A 146 -2.47 -2.39 2.85
CA GLY A 146 -3.56 -2.52 1.88
C GLY A 146 -4.26 -1.20 1.56
N VAL A 147 -3.74 -0.06 2.01
CA VAL A 147 -4.33 1.26 1.80
C VAL A 147 -3.37 2.19 1.06
N PHE A 148 -3.93 3.06 0.23
CA PHE A 148 -3.18 4.11 -0.46
C PHE A 148 -4.02 5.37 -0.61
N ILE A 149 -3.38 6.49 -0.93
CA ILE A 149 -4.05 7.72 -1.35
C ILE A 149 -3.73 8.04 -2.82
N LEU A 150 -4.70 8.65 -3.49
CA LEU A 150 -4.54 9.25 -4.82
C LEU A 150 -4.30 10.74 -4.66
N ILE A 151 -3.21 11.22 -5.24
CA ILE A 151 -2.77 12.61 -5.16
C ILE A 151 -2.80 13.18 -6.57
N ASP A 152 -3.50 14.30 -6.75
CA ASP A 152 -3.53 15.00 -8.03
C ASP A 152 -2.13 15.48 -8.45
N THR A 153 -1.75 15.20 -9.68
CA THR A 153 -0.39 15.48 -10.18
C THR A 153 -0.08 16.94 -10.39
N LYS A 154 -1.09 17.82 -10.40
CA LYS A 154 -0.94 19.27 -10.64
C LYS A 154 -1.01 20.06 -9.36
N THR A 155 -1.96 19.72 -8.48
CA THR A 155 -2.24 20.48 -7.26
C THR A 155 -1.55 19.89 -6.02
N ASN A 156 -1.08 18.63 -6.10
CA ASN A 156 -0.59 17.83 -4.97
C ASN A 156 -1.65 17.64 -3.85
N ALA A 157 -2.92 17.87 -4.15
CA ALA A 157 -4.00 17.61 -3.22
C ALA A 157 -4.38 16.11 -3.21
N THR A 158 -4.81 15.62 -2.06
CA THR A 158 -5.39 14.27 -1.96
C THR A 158 -6.77 14.27 -2.61
N SER A 159 -6.96 13.44 -3.63
CA SER A 159 -8.21 13.33 -4.39
C SER A 159 -9.01 12.07 -4.06
N GLY A 160 -8.40 11.08 -3.42
CA GLY A 160 -9.11 9.86 -3.01
C GLY A 160 -8.29 8.94 -2.12
N VAL A 161 -8.98 8.01 -1.48
CA VAL A 161 -8.38 6.93 -0.66
C VAL A 161 -8.77 5.60 -1.28
N GLY A 162 -7.81 4.70 -1.45
CA GLY A 162 -8.02 3.38 -2.03
C GLY A 162 -7.70 2.24 -1.07
N PHE A 163 -8.49 1.18 -1.14
CA PHE A 163 -8.37 -0.05 -0.36
C PHE A 163 -8.14 -1.21 -1.32
N ILE A 164 -6.94 -1.78 -1.32
CA ILE A 164 -6.50 -2.84 -2.24
C ILE A 164 -7.29 -4.14 -1.95
N GLN A 165 -7.70 -4.83 -3.02
CA GLN A 165 -8.52 -6.03 -2.95
C GLN A 165 -7.74 -7.29 -3.34
#